data_81b4c9609d572e14d7f27acb3310e221
#
_entry.id   81b4c9609d572e14d7f27acb3310e221
#
_cell.length_a   1.000
_cell.length_b   1.000
_cell.length_c   1.000
_cell.angle_alpha   90.00
_cell.angle_beta   90.00
_cell.angle_gamma   90.00
#
_symmetry.space_group_name_H-M   'P 1'
#
loop_
_entity.id
_entity.type
_entity.pdbx_description
1 polymer ?
#
loop_
_entity_poly.entity_id
_entity_poly.type
_entity_poly.pdbx_seq_one_letter_code
_entity_poly.pdbx_strand_id
1 'polypeptide(L)'
;MEGYKVFEPDWTCRGFQYEVGKTFEEDVTPSCCNRGFHFCKELKDCFNYYPFNPDNKVAKVIALGEIDEESDDSKCCTNKIQIVEEISWEDVLRMVNLGKGNAGLCNSGNRNSGNRNSGNWNSGDWNSGDWNSGNRNSGDRNSGDRNSGNRNSGDRNSGNRNSGNWNSGDWNSGNRNSGDWNKTNFSNGCFNTEEPKIFLFNKPSDWTYRDWLNSDARYLLNQIPRNVVDWIWSDDMTDEEKEQHPEYEV
;
A
#
# COMPACT_ATOMS: atom_id res chain seq x y z
N MET A 1 -17.27 7.96 29.69
CA MET A 1 -16.06 7.54 28.95
C MET A 1 -15.62 8.68 28.05
N GLU A 2 -14.33 9.02 28.03
CA GLU A 2 -13.77 10.01 27.10
C GLU A 2 -13.40 9.38 25.78
N GLY A 3 -13.45 10.18 24.70
CA GLY A 3 -13.06 9.77 23.37
C GLY A 3 -13.03 10.94 22.39
N TYR A 4 -13.01 10.61 21.11
CA TYR A 4 -12.87 11.55 19.99
C TYR A 4 -13.93 11.29 18.93
N LYS A 5 -14.35 12.36 18.28
CA LYS A 5 -15.29 12.30 17.18
C LYS A 5 -14.89 13.28 16.08
N VAL A 6 -15.04 12.85 14.83
CA VAL A 6 -14.84 13.69 13.63
C VAL A 6 -16.20 14.06 13.06
N PHE A 7 -16.29 15.25 12.49
CA PHE A 7 -17.48 15.81 11.87
C PHE A 7 -17.12 16.42 10.52
N GLU A 8 -18.12 16.61 9.67
CA GLU A 8 -17.99 17.45 8.48
C GLU A 8 -17.63 18.90 8.86
N PRO A 9 -17.17 19.74 7.91
CA PRO A 9 -16.74 21.11 8.18
C PRO A 9 -17.80 22.01 8.86
N ASP A 10 -19.08 21.68 8.72
CA ASP A 10 -20.22 22.38 9.29
C ASP A 10 -20.70 21.82 10.63
N TRP A 11 -19.91 20.95 11.28
CA TRP A 11 -20.27 20.23 12.50
C TRP A 11 -21.41 19.22 12.32
N THR A 12 -21.67 18.75 11.13
CA THR A 12 -22.63 17.66 10.93
C THR A 12 -21.96 16.28 10.93
N CYS A 13 -22.73 15.26 11.23
CA CYS A 13 -22.37 13.86 11.06
C CYS A 13 -23.64 13.09 10.70
N ARG A 14 -23.66 12.50 9.49
CA ARG A 14 -24.86 11.79 8.96
C ARG A 14 -26.13 12.64 9.01
N GLY A 15 -26.03 13.94 8.76
CA GLY A 15 -27.15 14.87 8.75
C GLY A 15 -27.61 15.35 10.12
N PHE A 16 -26.99 14.90 11.21
CA PHE A 16 -27.26 15.41 12.55
C PHE A 16 -26.28 16.55 12.88
N GLN A 17 -26.82 17.67 13.40
CA GLN A 17 -26.05 18.87 13.75
C GLN A 17 -25.53 18.79 15.17
N TYR A 18 -24.25 19.04 15.36
CA TYR A 18 -23.59 19.12 16.66
C TYR A 18 -23.10 20.54 16.94
N GLU A 19 -22.87 20.83 18.23
CA GLU A 19 -22.34 22.11 18.71
C GLU A 19 -21.43 21.84 19.90
N VAL A 20 -20.28 22.52 19.93
CA VAL A 20 -19.31 22.42 21.04
C VAL A 20 -19.96 22.93 22.34
N GLY A 21 -19.70 22.24 23.44
CA GLY A 21 -20.26 22.50 24.78
C GLY A 21 -21.65 21.91 25.00
N LYS A 22 -22.30 21.36 24.00
CA LYS A 22 -23.64 20.78 24.12
C LYS A 22 -23.62 19.28 24.41
N THR A 23 -24.70 18.84 25.04
CA THR A 23 -25.01 17.42 25.27
C THR A 23 -26.19 17.02 24.42
N PHE A 24 -26.06 15.87 23.77
CA PHE A 24 -27.09 15.27 22.92
C PHE A 24 -27.50 13.93 23.47
N GLU A 25 -28.78 13.59 23.39
CA GLU A 25 -29.33 12.37 23.94
C GLU A 25 -30.39 11.80 22.98
N GLU A 26 -30.40 10.49 22.81
CA GLU A 26 -31.39 9.74 22.05
C GLU A 26 -31.98 8.64 22.94
N ASP A 27 -33.28 8.43 22.85
CA ASP A 27 -33.96 7.34 23.57
C ASP A 27 -33.85 6.03 22.79
N VAL A 28 -32.61 5.48 22.79
CA VAL A 28 -32.27 4.24 22.10
C VAL A 28 -31.30 3.42 22.94
N THR A 29 -31.31 2.11 22.82
CA THR A 29 -30.22 1.25 23.26
C THR A 29 -29.08 1.36 22.23
N PRO A 30 -27.87 1.79 22.65
CA PRO A 30 -26.74 1.92 21.74
C PRO A 30 -26.39 0.59 21.07
N SER A 31 -26.05 0.65 19.80
CA SER A 31 -25.53 -0.51 19.05
C SER A 31 -24.55 -0.03 18.01
N CYS A 32 -23.29 -0.40 18.12
CA CYS A 32 -22.24 -0.01 17.20
C CYS A 32 -22.63 -0.34 15.74
N CYS A 33 -22.36 0.60 14.83
CA CYS A 33 -22.76 0.59 13.43
C CYS A 33 -24.25 0.80 13.14
N ASN A 34 -25.15 0.78 14.14
CA ASN A 34 -26.61 0.87 13.94
C ASN A 34 -27.23 2.10 14.57
N ARG A 35 -27.10 2.27 15.90
CA ARG A 35 -27.84 3.28 16.68
C ARG A 35 -26.96 3.96 17.71
N GLY A 36 -27.27 5.26 17.98
CA GLY A 36 -26.57 6.07 18.94
C GLY A 36 -25.42 6.90 18.35
N PHE A 37 -24.79 7.67 19.20
CA PHE A 37 -23.69 8.57 18.83
C PHE A 37 -22.38 7.80 18.86
N HIS A 38 -21.75 7.67 17.67
CA HIS A 38 -20.48 6.94 17.52
C HIS A 38 -19.29 7.86 17.78
N PHE A 39 -18.26 7.33 18.45
CA PHE A 39 -16.99 7.96 18.73
C PHE A 39 -15.88 6.90 18.82
N CYS A 40 -14.61 7.29 18.90
CA CYS A 40 -13.50 6.38 19.11
C CYS A 40 -12.73 6.76 20.38
N LYS A 41 -12.18 5.76 21.08
CA LYS A 41 -11.29 6.00 22.25
C LYS A 41 -9.96 6.58 21.79
N GLU A 42 -9.49 6.19 20.60
CA GLU A 42 -8.25 6.66 20.00
C GLU A 42 -8.56 7.55 18.80
N LEU A 43 -8.01 8.77 18.79
CA LEU A 43 -8.28 9.74 17.73
C LEU A 43 -7.91 9.21 16.33
N LYS A 44 -6.79 8.48 16.21
CA LYS A 44 -6.34 7.92 14.93
C LYS A 44 -7.38 7.01 14.27
N ASP A 45 -8.17 6.28 15.08
CA ASP A 45 -9.15 5.32 14.61
C ASP A 45 -10.41 6.00 14.04
N CYS A 46 -10.69 7.24 14.45
CA CYS A 46 -11.74 8.04 13.81
C CYS A 46 -11.53 8.18 12.31
N PHE A 47 -10.28 8.21 11.86
CA PHE A 47 -9.92 8.36 10.46
C PHE A 47 -9.98 7.03 9.65
N ASN A 48 -10.42 5.96 10.24
CA ASN A 48 -10.91 4.78 9.51
C ASN A 48 -12.31 5.02 8.90
N TYR A 49 -13.06 5.98 9.46
CA TYR A 49 -14.44 6.29 9.12
C TYR A 49 -14.63 7.64 8.42
N TYR A 50 -13.65 8.53 8.55
CA TYR A 50 -13.62 9.86 7.96
C TYR A 50 -12.32 10.09 7.21
N PRO A 51 -12.35 10.80 6.06
CA PRO A 51 -11.12 11.23 5.40
C PRO A 51 -10.24 12.06 6.34
N PHE A 52 -8.92 11.84 6.28
CA PHE A 52 -7.95 12.66 7.01
C PHE A 52 -7.79 14.00 6.29
N ASN A 53 -8.67 14.94 6.59
CA ASN A 53 -8.81 16.22 5.93
C ASN A 53 -8.82 17.36 6.96
N PRO A 54 -7.97 18.40 6.81
CA PRO A 54 -7.93 19.57 7.72
C PRO A 54 -9.22 20.39 7.77
N ASP A 55 -10.10 20.27 6.77
CA ASP A 55 -11.39 20.96 6.77
C ASP A 55 -12.39 20.33 7.75
N ASN A 56 -12.22 19.06 8.08
CA ASN A 56 -13.06 18.35 9.04
C ASN A 56 -12.90 18.92 10.46
N LYS A 57 -13.99 18.93 11.20
CA LYS A 57 -14.00 19.29 12.62
C LYS A 57 -13.69 18.06 13.47
N VAL A 58 -12.86 18.24 14.48
CA VAL A 58 -12.50 17.18 15.46
C VAL A 58 -12.78 17.69 16.86
N ALA A 59 -13.42 16.86 17.66
CA ALA A 59 -13.67 17.22 19.06
C ALA A 59 -13.33 16.10 20.04
N LYS A 60 -12.96 16.50 21.24
CA LYS A 60 -13.02 15.65 22.42
C LYS A 60 -14.47 15.50 22.86
N VAL A 61 -14.87 14.28 23.16
CA VAL A 61 -16.24 13.93 23.56
C VAL A 61 -16.27 13.12 24.85
N ILE A 62 -17.39 13.17 25.56
CA ILE A 62 -17.67 12.34 26.72
C ILE A 62 -18.98 11.60 26.50
N ALA A 63 -18.93 10.28 26.56
CA ALA A 63 -20.11 9.44 26.65
C ALA A 63 -20.63 9.46 28.09
N LEU A 64 -21.87 9.89 28.25
CA LEU A 64 -22.57 10.07 29.53
C LEU A 64 -23.67 9.03 29.78
N GLY A 65 -24.08 8.31 28.74
CA GLY A 65 -25.12 7.29 28.78
C GLY A 65 -24.57 5.86 28.73
N GLU A 66 -25.42 4.95 28.32
CA GLU A 66 -25.03 3.57 28.03
C GLU A 66 -24.01 3.53 26.90
N ILE A 67 -23.13 2.53 26.90
CA ILE A 67 -22.06 2.39 25.91
C ILE A 67 -22.08 0.97 25.37
N ASP A 68 -21.97 0.86 24.03
CA ASP A 68 -21.66 -0.36 23.33
C ASP A 68 -20.31 -0.19 22.61
N GLU A 69 -19.47 -1.21 22.66
CA GLU A 69 -18.08 -1.20 22.15
C GLU A 69 -17.91 -2.23 21.06
N GLU A 70 -17.19 -1.88 20.00
CA GLU A 70 -16.77 -2.82 18.95
C GLU A 70 -15.46 -3.52 19.36
N SER A 71 -15.31 -4.80 19.05
CA SER A 71 -14.16 -5.59 19.50
C SER A 71 -12.89 -5.37 18.66
N ASP A 72 -13.01 -4.89 17.42
CA ASP A 72 -11.93 -4.89 16.45
C ASP A 72 -11.16 -3.55 16.37
N ASP A 73 -11.74 -2.46 16.89
CA ASP A 73 -11.08 -1.16 17.01
C ASP A 73 -11.54 -0.40 18.26
N SER A 74 -11.12 0.86 18.39
CA SER A 74 -11.51 1.69 19.53
C SER A 74 -12.89 2.35 19.39
N LYS A 75 -13.70 1.97 18.40
CA LYS A 75 -15.02 2.53 18.14
C LYS A 75 -16.03 2.13 19.19
N CYS A 76 -16.74 3.13 19.65
CA CYS A 76 -17.83 3.00 20.61
C CYS A 76 -19.06 3.74 20.13
N CYS A 77 -20.21 3.43 20.71
CA CYS A 77 -21.40 4.25 20.58
C CYS A 77 -22.08 4.43 21.94
N THR A 78 -22.84 5.51 22.08
CA THR A 78 -23.59 5.85 23.30
C THR A 78 -24.92 6.50 22.92
N ASN A 79 -25.91 6.40 23.81
CA ASN A 79 -27.18 7.12 23.65
C ASN A 79 -27.12 8.56 24.21
N LYS A 80 -26.00 8.95 24.88
CA LYS A 80 -25.83 10.30 25.38
C LYS A 80 -24.37 10.74 25.28
N ILE A 81 -24.11 11.80 24.51
CA ILE A 81 -22.79 12.32 24.22
C ILE A 81 -22.69 13.82 24.49
N GLN A 82 -21.61 14.26 25.11
CA GLN A 82 -21.25 15.66 25.23
C GLN A 82 -20.08 15.99 24.31
N ILE A 83 -20.20 17.06 23.53
CA ILE A 83 -19.11 17.61 22.73
C ILE A 83 -18.38 18.62 23.63
N VAL A 84 -17.15 18.27 24.07
CA VAL A 84 -16.44 19.04 25.10
C VAL A 84 -15.77 20.25 24.53
N GLU A 85 -14.86 20.02 23.58
CA GLU A 85 -14.02 21.05 22.97
C GLU A 85 -13.59 20.65 21.56
N GLU A 86 -13.42 21.65 20.68
CA GLU A 86 -12.79 21.46 19.38
C GLU A 86 -11.29 21.26 19.56
N ILE A 87 -10.73 20.30 18.85
CA ILE A 87 -9.29 20.05 18.79
C ILE A 87 -8.76 20.71 17.53
N SER A 88 -7.75 21.58 17.69
CA SER A 88 -7.11 22.23 16.53
C SER A 88 -6.44 21.17 15.63
N TRP A 89 -6.39 21.45 14.31
CA TRP A 89 -5.74 20.53 13.38
C TRP A 89 -4.25 20.30 13.71
N GLU A 90 -3.58 21.31 14.27
CA GLU A 90 -2.21 21.18 14.76
C GLU A 90 -2.09 20.16 15.90
N ASP A 91 -3.05 20.17 16.83
CA ASP A 91 -3.11 19.21 17.92
C ASP A 91 -3.50 17.80 17.42
N VAL A 92 -4.44 17.71 16.46
CA VAL A 92 -4.74 16.45 15.77
C VAL A 92 -3.46 15.83 15.20
N LEU A 93 -2.66 16.60 14.45
CA LEU A 93 -1.39 16.11 13.90
C LEU A 93 -0.42 15.63 14.99
N ARG A 94 -0.37 16.31 16.13
CA ARG A 94 0.48 15.89 17.27
C ARG A 94 -0.03 14.60 17.93
N MET A 95 -1.33 14.43 18.00
CA MET A 95 -1.96 13.27 18.67
C MET A 95 -1.89 11.99 17.84
N VAL A 96 -2.03 12.09 16.52
CA VAL A 96 -2.06 10.92 15.63
C VAL A 96 -0.68 10.49 15.14
N ASN A 97 0.37 11.27 15.41
CA ASN A 97 1.74 11.00 14.98
C ASN A 97 2.70 10.91 16.19
N LEU A 98 3.75 10.10 16.02
CA LEU A 98 4.89 10.07 16.91
C LEU A 98 6.04 10.86 16.29
N GLY A 99 6.50 11.94 16.97
CA GLY A 99 7.57 12.81 16.47
C GLY A 99 7.09 14.19 16.03
N LYS A 100 7.95 14.95 15.33
CA LYS A 100 7.73 16.36 15.05
C LYS A 100 7.70 16.67 13.54
N GLY A 101 6.87 17.65 13.16
CA GLY A 101 6.82 18.17 11.80
C GLY A 101 6.27 17.17 10.78
N ASN A 102 5.43 16.24 11.21
CA ASN A 102 4.76 15.30 10.34
C ASN A 102 3.50 15.92 9.74
N ALA A 103 3.29 15.70 8.44
CA ALA A 103 2.04 15.96 7.74
C ALA A 103 1.45 14.62 7.29
N GLY A 104 0.22 14.31 7.74
CA GLY A 104 -0.43 13.04 7.47
C GLY A 104 -0.71 12.24 8.74
N LEU A 105 -1.12 11.00 8.57
CA LEU A 105 -1.67 10.14 9.62
C LEU A 105 -0.71 9.02 10.00
N CYS A 106 -0.58 8.74 11.31
CA CYS A 106 0.14 7.58 11.84
C CYS A 106 1.63 7.51 11.41
N ASN A 107 2.31 8.65 11.37
CA ASN A 107 3.75 8.66 11.15
C ASN A 107 4.51 8.47 12.47
N SER A 108 5.63 7.75 12.41
CA SER A 108 6.60 7.61 13.49
C SER A 108 7.96 8.16 13.04
N GLY A 109 8.54 9.06 13.84
CA GLY A 109 9.73 9.82 13.48
C GLY A 109 9.41 11.27 13.11
N ASN A 110 10.30 11.94 12.39
CA ASN A 110 10.19 13.38 12.18
C ASN A 110 10.11 13.75 10.69
N ARG A 111 9.36 14.83 10.40
CA ARG A 111 9.34 15.46 9.08
C ARG A 111 8.93 14.51 7.95
N ASN A 112 7.94 13.66 8.22
CA ASN A 112 7.32 12.82 7.21
C ASN A 112 6.13 13.54 6.56
N SER A 113 5.96 13.35 5.28
CA SER A 113 4.79 13.78 4.50
C SER A 113 4.11 12.56 3.91
N GLY A 114 2.80 12.44 4.12
CA GLY A 114 2.03 11.23 3.80
C GLY A 114 1.68 10.42 5.03
N ASN A 115 1.26 9.17 4.87
CA ASN A 115 0.71 8.37 5.93
C ASN A 115 1.56 7.13 6.25
N ARG A 116 1.55 6.73 7.52
CA ARG A 116 2.12 5.46 7.98
C ARG A 116 3.60 5.29 7.63
N ASN A 117 4.37 6.36 7.75
CA ASN A 117 5.82 6.30 7.60
C ASN A 117 6.48 6.04 8.95
N SER A 118 7.55 5.24 8.93
CA SER A 118 8.44 5.01 10.06
C SER A 118 9.86 5.46 9.69
N GLY A 119 10.44 6.34 10.51
CA GLY A 119 11.71 7.01 10.22
C GLY A 119 11.54 8.50 9.95
N ASN A 120 12.51 9.13 9.32
CA ASN A 120 12.55 10.58 9.17
C ASN A 120 12.61 11.01 7.69
N TRP A 121 12.02 12.15 7.40
CA TRP A 121 12.12 12.77 6.09
C TRP A 121 11.55 11.91 4.93
N ASN A 122 10.52 11.13 5.19
CA ASN A 122 9.85 10.38 4.13
C ASN A 122 8.76 11.22 3.45
N SER A 123 8.63 11.05 2.14
CA SER A 123 7.54 11.60 1.34
C SER A 123 6.80 10.48 0.63
N GLY A 124 5.49 10.41 0.81
CA GLY A 124 4.63 9.30 0.37
C GLY A 124 4.17 8.43 1.54
N ASP A 125 3.60 7.28 1.24
CA ASP A 125 2.95 6.43 2.23
C ASP A 125 3.70 5.12 2.48
N TRP A 126 3.60 4.62 3.71
CA TRP A 126 4.11 3.29 4.07
C TRP A 126 5.63 3.10 3.89
N ASN A 127 6.41 4.15 4.10
CA ASN A 127 7.87 4.03 4.05
C ASN A 127 8.44 3.64 5.42
N SER A 128 9.48 2.81 5.41
CA SER A 128 10.28 2.45 6.58
C SER A 128 11.75 2.77 6.31
N GLY A 129 12.38 3.54 7.21
CA GLY A 129 13.70 4.10 7.04
C GLY A 129 13.66 5.60 6.78
N ASP A 130 14.77 6.19 6.38
CA ASP A 130 14.94 7.62 6.26
C ASP A 130 15.08 8.09 4.80
N TRP A 131 14.56 9.29 4.51
CA TRP A 131 14.76 9.95 3.22
C TRP A 131 14.17 9.22 2.01
N ASN A 132 13.05 8.52 2.18
CA ASN A 132 12.38 7.88 1.05
C ASN A 132 11.39 8.83 0.37
N SER A 133 11.32 8.74 -0.95
CA SER A 133 10.32 9.42 -1.78
C SER A 133 9.57 8.38 -2.61
N GLY A 134 8.24 8.38 -2.51
CA GLY A 134 7.35 7.35 -3.06
C GLY A 134 6.75 6.48 -1.97
N ASN A 135 6.18 5.34 -2.33
CA ASN A 135 5.39 4.54 -1.41
C ASN A 135 5.97 3.14 -1.19
N ARG A 136 5.77 2.63 0.03
CA ARG A 136 6.14 1.26 0.39
C ARG A 136 7.61 0.93 0.22
N ASN A 137 8.47 1.89 0.53
CA ASN A 137 9.91 1.66 0.53
C ASN A 137 10.37 1.18 1.92
N SER A 138 11.33 0.25 1.93
CA SER A 138 12.02 -0.22 3.12
C SER A 138 13.51 0.00 2.96
N GLY A 139 14.13 0.68 3.92
CA GLY A 139 15.51 1.16 3.86
C GLY A 139 15.59 2.66 3.58
N ASP A 140 16.76 3.17 3.27
CA ASP A 140 17.01 4.60 3.23
C ASP A 140 17.27 5.13 1.82
N ARG A 141 16.83 6.36 1.58
CA ARG A 141 17.14 7.10 0.36
C ARG A 141 16.66 6.43 -0.93
N ASN A 142 15.48 5.83 -0.87
CA ASN A 142 14.84 5.28 -2.07
C ASN A 142 13.97 6.35 -2.73
N SER A 143 13.95 6.34 -4.06
CA SER A 143 13.05 7.14 -4.89
C SER A 143 12.27 6.22 -5.82
N GLY A 144 10.95 6.33 -5.80
CA GLY A 144 10.02 5.40 -6.45
C GLY A 144 9.30 4.50 -5.45
N ASP A 145 8.62 3.49 -5.93
CA ASP A 145 7.73 2.67 -5.12
C ASP A 145 8.24 1.24 -4.90
N ARG A 146 7.95 0.69 -3.72
CA ARG A 146 8.19 -0.72 -3.40
C ARG A 146 9.65 -1.16 -3.50
N ASN A 147 10.56 -0.29 -3.12
CA ASN A 147 11.97 -0.66 -3.03
C ASN A 147 12.29 -1.25 -1.65
N SER A 148 13.16 -2.26 -1.64
CA SER A 148 13.75 -2.85 -0.45
C SER A 148 15.26 -2.73 -0.54
N GLY A 149 15.88 -2.13 0.48
CA GLY A 149 17.30 -1.77 0.49
C GLY A 149 17.50 -0.27 0.37
N ASN A 150 18.73 0.17 0.06
CA ASN A 150 19.07 1.57 0.14
C ASN A 150 19.48 2.17 -1.20
N ARG A 151 19.16 3.46 -1.38
CA ARG A 151 19.60 4.25 -2.54
C ARG A 151 19.14 3.69 -3.88
N ASN A 152 17.92 3.16 -3.93
CA ASN A 152 17.32 2.73 -5.18
C ASN A 152 16.58 3.90 -5.84
N SER A 153 16.64 3.96 -7.17
CA SER A 153 15.87 4.87 -8.01
C SER A 153 15.06 4.08 -9.02
N GLY A 154 13.76 4.26 -9.03
CA GLY A 154 12.80 3.45 -9.77
C GLY A 154 11.99 2.53 -8.87
N ASP A 155 11.26 1.60 -9.44
CA ASP A 155 10.27 0.81 -8.71
C ASP A 155 10.66 -0.65 -8.55
N ARG A 156 10.25 -1.24 -7.43
CA ARG A 156 10.35 -2.68 -7.19
C ARG A 156 11.76 -3.23 -7.26
N ASN A 157 12.71 -2.48 -6.72
CA ASN A 157 14.08 -2.97 -6.58
C ASN A 157 14.27 -3.64 -5.22
N SER A 158 15.05 -4.73 -5.22
CA SER A 158 15.52 -5.42 -4.03
C SER A 158 17.04 -5.40 -4.04
N GLY A 159 17.65 -4.87 -3.00
CA GLY A 159 19.11 -4.61 -2.93
C GLY A 159 19.41 -3.12 -2.88
N ASN A 160 20.65 -2.74 -3.17
CA ASN A 160 21.10 -1.38 -2.97
C ASN A 160 21.62 -0.74 -4.27
N ARG A 161 21.45 0.58 -4.37
CA ARG A 161 22.03 1.38 -5.46
C ARG A 161 21.61 0.94 -6.86
N ASN A 162 20.35 0.49 -6.98
CA ASN A 162 19.79 0.17 -8.29
C ASN A 162 19.17 1.42 -8.92
N SER A 163 19.33 1.53 -10.23
CA SER A 163 18.67 2.52 -11.07
C SER A 163 17.84 1.82 -12.14
N GLY A 164 16.56 2.10 -12.21
CA GLY A 164 15.59 1.38 -13.04
C GLY A 164 14.66 0.53 -12.21
N ASN A 165 13.95 -0.39 -12.84
CA ASN A 165 12.85 -1.11 -12.20
C ASN A 165 13.08 -2.62 -12.15
N TRP A 166 12.54 -3.26 -11.11
CA TRP A 166 12.54 -4.72 -10.99
C TRP A 166 13.95 -5.35 -10.90
N ASN A 167 14.90 -4.66 -10.31
CA ASN A 167 16.22 -5.23 -10.11
C ASN A 167 16.30 -5.98 -8.76
N SER A 168 17.05 -7.09 -8.78
CA SER A 168 17.39 -7.87 -7.59
C SER A 168 18.93 -7.97 -7.52
N GLY A 169 19.50 -7.55 -6.40
CA GLY A 169 20.95 -7.39 -6.22
C GLY A 169 21.34 -5.93 -6.16
N ASP A 170 22.64 -5.66 -6.29
CA ASP A 170 23.22 -4.35 -6.03
C ASP A 170 23.80 -3.69 -7.30
N TRP A 171 23.76 -2.36 -7.33
CA TRP A 171 24.43 -1.57 -8.37
C TRP A 171 23.96 -1.83 -9.82
N ASN A 172 22.71 -2.24 -10.01
CA ASN A 172 22.19 -2.43 -11.35
C ASN A 172 21.70 -1.12 -11.95
N SER A 173 21.96 -0.93 -13.24
CA SER A 173 21.38 0.14 -14.06
C SER A 173 20.62 -0.49 -15.22
N GLY A 174 19.34 -0.20 -15.33
CA GLY A 174 18.44 -0.85 -16.26
C GLY A 174 17.30 -1.56 -15.54
N ASN A 175 16.64 -2.48 -16.21
CA ASN A 175 15.42 -3.10 -15.68
C ASN A 175 15.50 -4.62 -15.67
N ARG A 176 14.90 -5.23 -14.65
CA ARG A 176 14.75 -6.68 -14.56
C ARG A 176 16.07 -7.44 -14.55
N ASN A 177 17.04 -6.89 -13.85
CA ASN A 177 18.32 -7.57 -13.66
C ASN A 177 18.30 -8.37 -12.35
N SER A 178 19.02 -9.51 -12.37
CA SER A 178 19.29 -10.34 -11.20
C SER A 178 20.81 -10.49 -11.04
N GLY A 179 21.32 -10.13 -9.87
CA GLY A 179 22.77 -10.06 -9.62
C GLY A 179 23.27 -8.63 -9.59
N ASP A 180 24.57 -8.40 -9.76
CA ASP A 180 25.21 -7.14 -9.41
C ASP A 180 25.91 -6.46 -10.59
N TRP A 181 25.98 -5.13 -10.53
CA TRP A 181 26.74 -4.32 -11.48
C TRP A 181 26.31 -4.44 -12.95
N ASN A 182 25.08 -4.83 -13.23
CA ASN A 182 24.59 -4.91 -14.60
C ASN A 182 24.19 -3.51 -15.12
N LYS A 183 24.58 -3.19 -16.36
CA LYS A 183 24.24 -1.93 -17.05
C LYS A 183 23.30 -2.14 -18.23
N THR A 184 22.49 -3.17 -18.17
CA THR A 184 21.58 -3.54 -19.25
C THR A 184 20.26 -4.04 -18.69
N ASN A 185 19.41 -4.61 -19.51
CA ASN A 185 18.13 -5.15 -19.08
C ASN A 185 18.12 -6.68 -19.15
N PHE A 186 17.24 -7.29 -18.36
CA PHE A 186 16.97 -8.74 -18.37
C PHE A 186 18.21 -9.62 -18.16
N SER A 187 19.22 -9.09 -17.49
CA SER A 187 20.48 -9.81 -17.25
C SER A 187 20.43 -10.60 -15.95
N ASN A 188 21.14 -11.70 -15.96
CA ASN A 188 21.43 -12.52 -14.80
C ASN A 188 22.94 -12.62 -14.60
N GLY A 189 23.42 -12.53 -13.36
CA GLY A 189 24.85 -12.54 -13.02
C GLY A 189 25.41 -11.12 -12.85
N CYS A 190 26.70 -10.93 -13.15
CA CYS A 190 27.41 -9.71 -12.80
C CYS A 190 28.12 -9.07 -14.00
N PHE A 191 28.21 -7.73 -13.97
CA PHE A 191 28.96 -6.92 -14.95
C PHE A 191 28.50 -7.02 -16.41
N ASN A 192 27.24 -7.43 -16.64
CA ASN A 192 26.69 -7.49 -17.99
C ASN A 192 26.45 -6.06 -18.52
N THR A 193 26.89 -5.81 -19.74
CA THR A 193 26.75 -4.52 -20.42
C THR A 193 25.87 -4.61 -21.68
N GLU A 194 25.60 -5.82 -22.13
CA GLU A 194 24.76 -6.12 -23.28
C GLU A 194 23.56 -6.95 -22.86
N GLU A 195 22.42 -6.76 -23.53
CA GLU A 195 21.22 -7.52 -23.27
C GLU A 195 21.43 -8.98 -23.70
N PRO A 196 21.18 -9.95 -22.80
CA PRO A 196 21.47 -11.34 -23.08
C PRO A 196 20.58 -11.91 -24.17
N LYS A 197 21.13 -12.81 -24.98
CA LYS A 197 20.36 -13.61 -25.91
C LYS A 197 19.55 -14.66 -25.16
N ILE A 198 18.37 -14.95 -25.66
CA ILE A 198 17.47 -15.95 -25.06
C ILE A 198 17.58 -17.30 -25.80
N PHE A 199 17.20 -18.35 -25.10
CA PHE A 199 16.97 -19.65 -25.71
C PHE A 199 15.54 -19.71 -26.27
N LEU A 200 15.39 -20.22 -27.48
CA LEU A 200 14.10 -20.56 -28.05
C LEU A 200 14.10 -22.04 -28.40
N PHE A 201 13.06 -22.77 -27.97
CA PHE A 201 12.96 -24.21 -28.18
C PHE A 201 14.20 -24.97 -27.72
N ASN A 202 14.70 -24.63 -26.50
CA ASN A 202 15.92 -25.18 -25.88
C ASN A 202 17.23 -24.97 -26.67
N LYS A 203 17.23 -24.12 -27.68
CA LYS A 203 18.40 -23.79 -28.51
C LYS A 203 18.78 -22.33 -28.34
N PRO A 204 20.08 -21.97 -28.35
CA PRO A 204 20.54 -20.61 -28.41
C PRO A 204 19.92 -19.89 -29.62
N SER A 205 19.49 -18.64 -29.41
CA SER A 205 18.95 -17.79 -30.46
C SER A 205 19.69 -16.46 -30.55
N ASP A 206 19.50 -15.72 -31.64
CA ASP A 206 19.99 -14.35 -31.76
C ASP A 206 19.05 -13.31 -31.13
N TRP A 207 17.93 -13.75 -30.61
CA TRP A 207 16.94 -12.90 -30.00
C TRP A 207 17.30 -12.49 -28.59
N THR A 208 16.98 -11.25 -28.25
CA THR A 208 16.90 -10.77 -26.86
C THR A 208 15.49 -10.99 -26.32
N TYR A 209 15.32 -10.86 -25.00
CA TYR A 209 13.97 -10.90 -24.41
C TYR A 209 13.09 -9.76 -24.94
N ARG A 210 13.67 -8.64 -25.32
CA ARG A 210 12.96 -7.52 -25.95
C ARG A 210 12.40 -7.90 -27.32
N ASP A 211 13.15 -8.64 -28.13
CA ASP A 211 12.69 -9.12 -29.44
C ASP A 211 11.47 -10.03 -29.27
N TRP A 212 11.50 -10.93 -28.28
CA TRP A 212 10.35 -11.74 -27.91
C TRP A 212 9.15 -10.89 -27.47
N LEU A 213 9.35 -9.88 -26.60
CA LEU A 213 8.27 -9.01 -26.13
C LEU A 213 7.55 -8.26 -27.26
N ASN A 214 8.26 -7.95 -28.31
CA ASN A 214 7.76 -7.19 -29.46
C ASN A 214 7.36 -8.09 -30.65
N SER A 215 7.44 -9.40 -30.51
CA SER A 215 7.13 -10.33 -31.61
C SER A 215 5.63 -10.50 -31.83
N ASP A 216 5.23 -10.69 -33.08
CA ASP A 216 3.87 -11.05 -33.46
C ASP A 216 3.44 -12.40 -32.83
N ALA A 217 4.38 -13.32 -32.69
CA ALA A 217 4.12 -14.62 -32.06
C ALA A 217 3.59 -14.46 -30.63
N ARG A 218 4.25 -13.62 -29.82
CA ARG A 218 3.78 -13.32 -28.47
C ARG A 218 2.41 -12.63 -28.46
N TYR A 219 2.19 -11.71 -29.38
CA TYR A 219 0.90 -11.04 -29.52
C TYR A 219 -0.22 -12.05 -29.86
N LEU A 220 -0.01 -12.93 -30.84
CA LEU A 220 -0.97 -13.96 -31.22
C LEU A 220 -1.25 -14.94 -30.09
N LEU A 221 -0.21 -15.43 -29.42
CA LEU A 221 -0.37 -16.33 -28.25
C LEU A 221 -1.19 -15.71 -27.13
N ASN A 222 -1.06 -14.42 -26.88
CA ASN A 222 -1.85 -13.72 -25.88
C ASN A 222 -3.33 -13.53 -26.25
N GLN A 223 -3.69 -13.72 -27.54
CA GLN A 223 -5.09 -13.70 -28.00
C GLN A 223 -5.79 -15.05 -27.84
N ILE A 224 -5.04 -16.13 -27.61
CA ILE A 224 -5.61 -17.45 -27.40
C ILE A 224 -6.23 -17.51 -26.00
N PRO A 225 -7.54 -17.75 -25.88
CA PRO A 225 -8.19 -17.89 -24.58
C PRO A 225 -7.59 -19.07 -23.80
N ARG A 226 -7.38 -18.89 -22.52
CA ARG A 226 -6.77 -19.94 -21.66
C ARG A 226 -7.53 -21.27 -21.64
N ASN A 227 -8.82 -21.22 -21.88
CA ASN A 227 -9.68 -22.42 -21.93
C ASN A 227 -9.60 -23.20 -23.25
N VAL A 228 -8.78 -22.76 -24.20
CA VAL A 228 -8.55 -23.43 -25.50
C VAL A 228 -7.23 -24.21 -25.49
N VAL A 229 -6.40 -23.99 -24.47
CA VAL A 229 -5.09 -24.67 -24.34
C VAL A 229 -5.16 -25.56 -23.13
N ASP A 230 -5.39 -26.84 -23.32
CA ASP A 230 -5.17 -27.87 -22.32
C ASP A 230 -3.71 -28.32 -22.42
N TRP A 231 -2.97 -28.11 -21.35
CA TRP A 231 -1.60 -28.59 -21.24
C TRP A 231 -1.61 -29.92 -20.49
N ILE A 232 -1.26 -31.00 -21.18
CA ILE A 232 -1.10 -32.33 -20.59
C ILE A 232 0.40 -32.61 -20.52
N TRP A 233 0.90 -32.96 -19.32
CA TRP A 233 2.28 -33.41 -19.16
C TRP A 233 2.49 -34.75 -19.87
N SER A 234 3.68 -34.97 -20.47
CA SER A 234 3.98 -36.19 -21.20
C SER A 234 3.77 -37.45 -20.38
N ASP A 235 3.98 -37.37 -19.06
CA ASP A 235 3.76 -38.50 -18.13
C ASP A 235 2.28 -38.80 -17.87
N ASP A 236 1.42 -37.80 -18.07
CA ASP A 236 -0.04 -37.89 -17.87
C ASP A 236 -0.79 -38.14 -19.20
N MET A 237 -0.09 -38.15 -20.34
CA MET A 237 -0.69 -38.45 -21.66
C MET A 237 -1.01 -39.95 -21.79
N THR A 238 -2.20 -40.22 -22.34
CA THR A 238 -2.59 -41.58 -22.76
C THR A 238 -1.80 -42.01 -23.99
N ASP A 239 -1.76 -43.30 -24.26
CA ASP A 239 -1.09 -43.85 -25.44
C ASP A 239 -1.69 -43.32 -26.76
N GLU A 240 -3.01 -43.10 -26.80
CA GLU A 240 -3.71 -42.53 -27.94
C GLU A 240 -3.33 -41.03 -28.16
N GLU A 241 -3.18 -40.25 -27.07
CA GLU A 241 -2.71 -38.84 -27.15
C GLU A 241 -1.25 -38.78 -27.60
N LYS A 242 -0.39 -39.69 -27.15
CA LYS A 242 1.00 -39.78 -27.59
C LYS A 242 1.14 -40.12 -29.08
N GLU A 243 0.27 -41.02 -29.60
CA GLU A 243 0.24 -41.33 -31.03
C GLU A 243 -0.24 -40.16 -31.89
N GLN A 244 -1.17 -39.34 -31.36
CA GLN A 244 -1.68 -38.13 -32.06
C GLN A 244 -0.71 -36.95 -32.03
N HIS A 245 0.17 -36.93 -31.07
CA HIS A 245 1.11 -35.81 -30.81
C HIS A 245 2.54 -36.35 -30.65
N PRO A 246 3.16 -36.91 -31.67
CA PRO A 246 4.51 -37.48 -31.57
C PRO A 246 5.61 -36.46 -31.21
N GLU A 247 5.32 -35.17 -31.27
CA GLU A 247 6.20 -34.08 -30.84
C GLU A 247 6.36 -33.95 -29.31
N TYR A 248 5.63 -34.74 -28.50
CA TYR A 248 5.69 -34.65 -27.03
C TYR A 248 7.07 -35.00 -26.45
N GLU A 249 7.95 -35.67 -27.18
CA GLU A 249 9.30 -36.05 -26.77
C GLU A 249 10.37 -34.95 -27.09
N VAL A 250 10.00 -33.75 -27.58
CA VAL A 250 10.94 -32.71 -28.01
C VAL A 250 11.37 -31.77 -26.89
#